data_01e5dc23d52574a46d88c74cc8922230
#
_entry.id   01e5dc23d52574a46d88c74cc8922230
#
_cell.length_a   1.000
_cell.length_b   1.000
_cell.length_c   1.000
_cell.angle_alpha   90.00
_cell.angle_beta   90.00
_cell.angle_gamma   90.00
#
_symmetry.space_group_name_H-M   'P 1'
#
loop_
_entity.id
_entity.type
_entity.pdbx_description
1 polymer ?
#
loop_
_entity_poly.entity_id
_entity_poly.type
_entity_poly.pdbx_seq_one_letter_code
_entity_poly.pdbx_strand_id
1 'polypeptide(L)'
;MSDNWVVQNLQKSLSTWNDKLAEVWKLLTQSPEDFKGGAIWKVITDIHGALMAIGLALLVLFFVVGVVNTFGSFAEVKKPEHALKLFIRFAIAKGVVTYGLELMMALLEIVQGMVSAIMKASGIGSFDKITLPKEMVSAIEDCGFFESIPMWAVTLIGSLFITVLSFIIIMSVYARFFKIYMYTAIAPVPLAAFAGQPTEQIGKSFIKSYAAVCLEGAIILLACIIFSVFAASPPAVDADAAPAAMVWGYVGELIFNMLVLVGTVKMADRIVKEMMGL
;
A
#
# COMPACT_ATOMS: atom_id res chain seq x y z
N MET A 1 12.00 3.14 -34.32
CA MET A 1 12.86 3.03 -33.12
C MET A 1 14.14 3.75 -33.51
N SER A 2 14.57 4.70 -32.67
CA SER A 2 15.85 5.36 -32.90
C SER A 2 16.99 4.36 -32.79
N ASP A 3 17.99 4.41 -33.69
CA ASP A 3 19.20 3.58 -33.59
C ASP A 3 20.22 4.15 -32.60
N ASN A 4 19.92 5.33 -32.02
CA ASN A 4 20.80 5.97 -31.06
C ASN A 4 20.67 5.29 -29.68
N TRP A 5 21.75 4.76 -29.18
CA TRP A 5 21.87 4.03 -27.92
C TRP A 5 21.51 4.86 -26.68
N VAL A 6 21.71 6.19 -26.70
CA VAL A 6 21.30 7.13 -25.64
C VAL A 6 19.79 7.17 -25.55
N VAL A 7 19.12 7.34 -26.69
CA VAL A 7 17.64 7.36 -26.78
C VAL A 7 17.05 6.02 -26.34
N GLN A 8 17.63 4.90 -26.84
CA GLN A 8 17.16 3.56 -26.48
C GLN A 8 17.25 3.31 -24.97
N ASN A 9 18.33 3.75 -24.31
CA ASN A 9 18.53 3.57 -22.88
C ASN A 9 17.46 4.32 -22.06
N LEU A 10 17.16 5.57 -22.40
CA LEU A 10 16.13 6.36 -21.77
C LEU A 10 14.72 5.78 -22.04
N GLN A 11 14.42 5.42 -23.29
CA GLN A 11 13.13 4.81 -23.66
C GLN A 11 12.87 3.51 -22.89
N LYS A 12 13.88 2.66 -22.74
CA LYS A 12 13.78 1.41 -21.98
C LYS A 12 13.48 1.68 -20.49
N SER A 13 14.14 2.67 -19.91
CA SER A 13 13.93 3.02 -18.50
C SER A 13 12.54 3.59 -18.27
N LEU A 14 12.07 4.48 -19.15
CA LEU A 14 10.72 5.03 -19.11
C LEU A 14 9.66 3.95 -19.34
N SER A 15 9.91 3.00 -20.24
CA SER A 15 9.02 1.85 -20.42
C SER A 15 8.92 1.04 -19.12
N THR A 16 10.05 0.76 -18.46
CA THR A 16 10.04 0.05 -17.17
C THR A 16 9.23 0.82 -16.12
N TRP A 17 9.39 2.14 -16.03
CA TRP A 17 8.60 2.98 -15.12
C TRP A 17 7.11 2.92 -15.44
N ASN A 18 6.73 3.13 -16.69
CA ASN A 18 5.33 3.09 -17.13
C ASN A 18 4.69 1.72 -16.86
N ASP A 19 5.42 0.63 -17.12
CA ASP A 19 4.94 -0.73 -16.86
C ASP A 19 4.73 -0.97 -15.36
N LYS A 20 5.63 -0.46 -14.50
CA LYS A 20 5.48 -0.57 -13.04
C LYS A 20 4.35 0.28 -12.50
N LEU A 21 4.12 1.48 -13.04
CA LEU A 21 2.95 2.28 -12.67
C LEU A 21 1.64 1.60 -13.09
N ALA A 22 1.59 1.01 -14.28
CA ALA A 22 0.42 0.25 -14.73
C ALA A 22 0.18 -0.99 -13.83
N GLU A 23 1.24 -1.67 -13.39
CA GLU A 23 1.16 -2.78 -12.44
C GLU A 23 0.66 -2.30 -11.07
N VAL A 24 1.14 -1.16 -10.56
CA VAL A 24 0.66 -0.52 -9.32
C VAL A 24 -0.84 -0.26 -9.41
N TRP A 25 -1.31 0.35 -10.51
CA TRP A 25 -2.72 0.63 -10.74
C TRP A 25 -3.57 -0.64 -10.69
N LYS A 26 -3.14 -1.68 -11.39
CA LYS A 26 -3.80 -2.99 -11.37
C LYS A 26 -3.87 -3.59 -9.97
N LEU A 27 -2.77 -3.53 -9.22
CA LEU A 27 -2.71 -4.09 -7.88
C LEU A 27 -3.57 -3.33 -6.87
N LEU A 28 -3.70 -2.01 -7.00
CA LEU A 28 -4.56 -1.21 -6.10
C LEU A 28 -6.04 -1.53 -6.26
N THR A 29 -6.45 -1.99 -7.45
CA THR A 29 -7.82 -2.39 -7.76
C THR A 29 -8.10 -3.87 -7.56
N GLN A 30 -7.05 -4.69 -7.42
CA GLN A 30 -7.18 -6.13 -7.24
C GLN A 30 -7.48 -6.49 -5.78
N SER A 31 -8.41 -7.44 -5.58
CA SER A 31 -8.65 -8.03 -4.27
C SER A 31 -7.41 -8.80 -3.78
N PRO A 32 -7.03 -8.69 -2.50
CA PRO A 32 -6.01 -9.55 -1.92
C PRO A 32 -6.30 -11.06 -2.05
N GLU A 33 -7.56 -11.44 -2.12
CA GLU A 33 -7.98 -12.82 -2.34
C GLU A 33 -7.52 -13.37 -3.68
N ASP A 34 -7.61 -12.55 -4.74
CA ASP A 34 -7.29 -12.93 -6.12
C ASP A 34 -5.80 -12.73 -6.46
N PHE A 35 -5.03 -12.16 -5.55
CA PHE A 35 -3.62 -11.89 -5.79
C PHE A 35 -2.84 -13.19 -6.02
N LYS A 36 -2.06 -13.22 -7.12
CA LYS A 36 -1.30 -14.42 -7.54
C LYS A 36 -2.17 -15.69 -7.66
N GLY A 37 -3.43 -15.53 -8.09
CA GLY A 37 -4.36 -16.64 -8.32
C GLY A 37 -4.91 -17.26 -7.04
N GLY A 38 -4.91 -16.53 -5.93
CA GLY A 38 -5.53 -16.95 -4.67
C GLY A 38 -4.75 -17.99 -3.85
N ALA A 39 -3.63 -18.52 -4.35
CA ALA A 39 -2.87 -19.55 -3.64
C ALA A 39 -2.35 -19.05 -2.27
N ILE A 40 -1.91 -17.79 -2.20
CA ILE A 40 -1.45 -17.20 -0.95
C ILE A 40 -2.61 -17.06 0.03
N TRP A 41 -3.75 -16.57 -0.47
CA TRP A 41 -4.96 -16.39 0.34
C TRP A 41 -5.41 -17.69 0.99
N LYS A 42 -5.42 -18.79 0.25
CA LYS A 42 -5.75 -20.11 0.80
C LYS A 42 -4.85 -20.50 1.97
N VAL A 43 -3.54 -20.30 1.84
CA VAL A 43 -2.58 -20.59 2.94
C VAL A 43 -2.88 -19.71 4.16
N ILE A 44 -3.20 -18.44 3.95
CA ILE A 44 -3.52 -17.48 5.03
C ILE A 44 -4.81 -17.88 5.76
N THR A 45 -5.84 -18.27 5.03
CA THR A 45 -7.11 -18.73 5.63
C THR A 45 -6.94 -20.06 6.37
N ASP A 46 -6.11 -20.97 5.88
CA ASP A 46 -5.78 -22.23 6.57
C ASP A 46 -5.03 -21.94 7.90
N ILE A 47 -4.06 -21.01 7.90
CA ILE A 47 -3.35 -20.57 9.11
C ILE A 47 -4.32 -19.88 10.09
N HIS A 48 -5.19 -19.00 9.60
CA HIS A 48 -6.23 -18.35 10.42
C HIS A 48 -7.09 -19.41 11.13
N GLY A 49 -7.57 -20.40 10.39
CA GLY A 49 -8.36 -21.50 10.93
C GLY A 49 -7.63 -22.31 12.00
N ALA A 50 -6.34 -22.59 11.80
CA ALA A 50 -5.52 -23.27 12.79
C ALA A 50 -5.33 -22.44 14.06
N LEU A 51 -5.17 -21.11 13.94
CA LEU A 51 -5.01 -20.19 15.07
C LEU A 51 -6.34 -19.90 15.79
N MET A 52 -7.50 -20.22 15.21
CA MET A 52 -8.80 -19.99 15.82
C MET A 52 -8.95 -20.75 17.15
N ALA A 53 -8.48 -22.00 17.22
CA ALA A 53 -8.51 -22.78 18.45
C ALA A 53 -7.70 -22.10 19.59
N ILE A 54 -6.54 -21.55 19.23
CA ILE A 54 -5.70 -20.79 20.18
C ILE A 54 -6.40 -19.48 20.57
N GLY A 55 -7.01 -18.79 19.61
CA GLY A 55 -7.79 -17.57 19.89
C GLY A 55 -8.95 -17.82 20.85
N LEU A 56 -9.70 -18.93 20.68
CA LEU A 56 -10.77 -19.30 21.59
C LEU A 56 -10.27 -19.68 23.00
N ALA A 57 -9.12 -20.34 23.11
CA ALA A 57 -8.49 -20.60 24.41
C ALA A 57 -8.05 -19.31 25.12
N LEU A 58 -7.43 -18.38 24.37
CA LEU A 58 -7.05 -17.06 24.88
C LEU A 58 -8.27 -16.21 25.25
N LEU A 59 -9.37 -16.34 24.54
CA LEU A 59 -10.63 -15.65 24.85
C LEU A 59 -11.12 -16.03 26.25
N VAL A 60 -11.08 -17.33 26.60
CA VAL A 60 -11.45 -17.80 27.96
C VAL A 60 -10.49 -17.22 29.00
N LEU A 61 -9.19 -17.25 28.72
CA LEU A 61 -8.19 -16.72 29.61
C LEU A 61 -8.37 -15.20 29.85
N PHE A 62 -8.53 -14.42 28.79
CA PHE A 62 -8.76 -12.97 28.92
C PHE A 62 -10.08 -12.65 29.61
N PHE A 63 -11.11 -13.47 29.38
CA PHE A 63 -12.37 -13.34 30.10
C PHE A 63 -12.19 -13.55 31.59
N VAL A 64 -11.50 -14.62 32.02
CA VAL A 64 -11.22 -14.89 33.45
C VAL A 64 -10.41 -13.76 34.06
N VAL A 65 -9.36 -13.28 33.40
CA VAL A 65 -8.57 -12.11 33.82
C VAL A 65 -9.45 -10.87 33.96
N GLY A 66 -10.34 -10.66 32.98
CA GLY A 66 -11.30 -9.55 33.03
C GLY A 66 -12.24 -9.61 34.22
N VAL A 67 -12.79 -10.79 34.52
CA VAL A 67 -13.65 -11.02 35.72
C VAL A 67 -12.90 -10.72 36.99
N VAL A 68 -11.70 -11.29 37.15
CA VAL A 68 -10.88 -11.11 38.39
C VAL A 68 -10.50 -9.64 38.60
N ASN A 69 -10.13 -8.92 37.53
CA ASN A 69 -9.75 -7.50 37.65
C ASN A 69 -10.94 -6.55 37.88
N THR A 70 -12.12 -6.91 37.35
CA THR A 70 -13.31 -6.04 37.46
C THR A 70 -14.00 -6.19 38.81
N PHE A 71 -13.96 -7.38 39.39
CA PHE A 71 -14.62 -7.71 40.63
C PHE A 71 -13.56 -8.12 41.65
N GLY A 72 -13.01 -7.17 42.39
CA GLY A 72 -12.01 -7.43 43.44
C GLY A 72 -12.48 -8.39 44.55
N SER A 73 -13.78 -8.74 44.58
CA SER A 73 -14.35 -9.84 45.35
C SER A 73 -15.45 -10.57 44.59
N PHE A 74 -15.49 -11.89 44.70
CA PHE A 74 -16.55 -12.73 44.10
C PHE A 74 -17.98 -12.36 44.59
N ALA A 75 -18.10 -11.58 45.65
CA ALA A 75 -19.38 -11.12 46.21
C ALA A 75 -20.12 -10.15 45.23
N GLU A 76 -19.41 -9.37 44.45
CA GLU A 76 -19.99 -8.43 43.45
C GLU A 76 -20.52 -9.11 42.21
N VAL A 77 -19.99 -10.29 41.83
CA VAL A 77 -20.48 -11.09 40.72
C VAL A 77 -21.88 -11.64 40.94
N LYS A 78 -22.32 -11.74 42.21
CA LYS A 78 -23.64 -12.24 42.55
C LYS A 78 -24.80 -11.32 42.16
N LYS A 79 -24.54 -10.09 41.75
CA LYS A 79 -25.60 -9.20 41.21
C LYS A 79 -25.95 -9.63 39.80
N PRO A 80 -27.21 -9.98 39.48
CA PRO A 80 -27.61 -10.54 38.20
C PRO A 80 -27.30 -9.61 37.02
N GLU A 81 -27.32 -8.31 37.22
CA GLU A 81 -26.98 -7.30 36.19
C GLU A 81 -25.51 -7.36 35.75
N HIS A 82 -24.59 -7.61 36.68
CA HIS A 82 -23.17 -7.73 36.39
C HIS A 82 -22.85 -9.05 35.67
N ALA A 83 -23.48 -10.14 36.09
CA ALA A 83 -23.35 -11.44 35.43
C ALA A 83 -23.86 -11.38 33.99
N LEU A 84 -24.98 -10.68 33.74
CA LEU A 84 -25.54 -10.50 32.39
C LEU A 84 -24.57 -9.69 31.50
N LYS A 85 -24.01 -8.59 32.01
CA LYS A 85 -23.02 -7.77 31.25
C LYS A 85 -21.79 -8.58 30.86
N LEU A 86 -21.29 -9.42 31.77
CA LEU A 86 -20.16 -10.31 31.50
C LEU A 86 -20.49 -11.35 30.43
N PHE A 87 -21.66 -11.97 30.53
CA PHE A 87 -22.11 -12.95 29.57
C PHE A 87 -22.26 -12.34 28.16
N ILE A 88 -22.89 -11.17 28.05
CA ILE A 88 -23.02 -10.45 26.78
C ILE A 88 -21.63 -10.14 26.21
N ARG A 89 -20.70 -9.63 27.03
CA ARG A 89 -19.34 -9.34 26.60
C ARG A 89 -18.63 -10.59 26.08
N PHE A 90 -18.72 -11.70 26.79
CA PHE A 90 -18.14 -12.98 26.37
C PHE A 90 -18.76 -13.46 25.05
N ALA A 91 -20.09 -13.38 24.91
CA ALA A 91 -20.79 -13.78 23.68
C ALA A 91 -20.37 -12.94 22.49
N ILE A 92 -20.27 -11.61 22.66
CA ILE A 92 -19.79 -10.70 21.60
C ILE A 92 -18.33 -11.02 21.24
N ALA A 93 -17.45 -11.17 22.21
CA ALA A 93 -16.04 -11.48 21.97
C ALA A 93 -15.88 -12.83 21.27
N LYS A 94 -16.66 -13.85 21.67
CA LYS A 94 -16.70 -15.14 20.99
C LYS A 94 -17.15 -14.97 19.52
N GLY A 95 -18.20 -14.18 19.28
CA GLY A 95 -18.65 -13.87 17.92
C GLY A 95 -17.56 -13.19 17.10
N VAL A 96 -16.88 -12.19 17.65
CA VAL A 96 -15.77 -11.48 16.97
C VAL A 96 -14.60 -12.41 16.63
N VAL A 97 -14.26 -13.36 17.49
CA VAL A 97 -13.20 -14.34 17.18
C VAL A 97 -13.67 -15.34 16.13
N THR A 98 -14.89 -15.85 16.27
CA THR A 98 -15.45 -16.88 15.35
C THR A 98 -15.65 -16.34 13.94
N TYR A 99 -16.17 -15.12 13.83
CA TYR A 99 -16.43 -14.43 12.56
C TYR A 99 -15.34 -13.39 12.23
N GLY A 100 -14.13 -13.59 12.79
CA GLY A 100 -13.02 -12.64 12.63
C GLY A 100 -12.58 -12.49 11.19
N LEU A 101 -12.56 -13.59 10.41
CA LEU A 101 -12.20 -13.57 9.00
C LEU A 101 -13.20 -12.74 8.19
N GLU A 102 -14.48 -12.97 8.37
CA GLU A 102 -15.56 -12.25 7.70
C GLU A 102 -15.55 -10.77 8.05
N LEU A 103 -15.24 -10.42 9.31
CA LEU A 103 -15.07 -9.04 9.73
C LEU A 103 -13.91 -8.36 9.01
N MET A 104 -12.77 -9.05 8.90
CA MET A 104 -11.59 -8.55 8.20
C MET A 104 -11.89 -8.37 6.70
N MET A 105 -12.62 -9.31 6.10
CA MET A 105 -13.07 -9.23 4.71
C MET A 105 -14.01 -8.06 4.46
N ALA A 106 -15.00 -7.86 5.32
CA ALA A 106 -15.93 -6.74 5.20
C ALA A 106 -15.21 -5.37 5.25
N LEU A 107 -14.18 -5.23 6.09
CA LEU A 107 -13.35 -4.03 6.11
C LEU A 107 -12.58 -3.82 4.80
N LEU A 108 -12.06 -4.89 4.21
CA LEU A 108 -11.40 -4.86 2.90
C LEU A 108 -12.36 -4.44 1.78
N GLU A 109 -13.56 -5.01 1.74
CA GLU A 109 -14.59 -4.69 0.74
C GLU A 109 -15.02 -3.21 0.81
N ILE A 110 -15.20 -2.67 2.03
CA ILE A 110 -15.50 -1.24 2.22
C ILE A 110 -14.40 -0.38 1.60
N VAL A 111 -13.13 -0.70 1.86
CA VAL A 111 -12.01 0.07 1.31
C VAL A 111 -11.89 -0.10 -0.21
N GLN A 112 -12.15 -1.28 -0.75
CA GLN A 112 -12.21 -1.49 -2.21
C GLN A 112 -13.33 -0.67 -2.85
N GLY A 113 -14.47 -0.56 -2.18
CA GLY A 113 -15.55 0.35 -2.58
C GLY A 113 -15.10 1.81 -2.61
N MET A 114 -14.34 2.25 -1.60
CA MET A 114 -13.72 3.60 -1.57
C MET A 114 -12.74 3.80 -2.74
N VAL A 115 -11.84 2.85 -2.99
CA VAL A 115 -10.90 2.87 -4.11
C VAL A 115 -11.66 3.02 -5.44
N SER A 116 -12.70 2.23 -5.63
CA SER A 116 -13.53 2.27 -6.84
C SER A 116 -14.27 3.62 -6.99
N ALA A 117 -14.75 4.21 -5.89
CA ALA A 117 -15.40 5.52 -5.90
C ALA A 117 -14.40 6.64 -6.25
N ILE A 118 -13.18 6.61 -5.69
CA ILE A 118 -12.11 7.57 -6.00
C ILE A 118 -11.74 7.50 -7.48
N MET A 119 -11.59 6.29 -8.04
CA MET A 119 -11.29 6.11 -9.46
C MET A 119 -12.37 6.67 -10.38
N LYS A 120 -13.64 6.42 -10.05
CA LYS A 120 -14.77 6.97 -10.81
C LYS A 120 -14.83 8.50 -10.74
N ALA A 121 -14.58 9.06 -9.56
CA ALA A 121 -14.62 10.50 -9.35
C ALA A 121 -13.47 11.23 -10.05
N SER A 122 -12.29 10.60 -10.13
CA SER A 122 -11.12 11.20 -10.79
C SER A 122 -11.22 11.18 -12.33
N GLY A 123 -12.03 10.29 -12.90
CA GLY A 123 -12.09 10.06 -14.35
C GLY A 123 -10.79 9.50 -14.96
N ILE A 124 -9.80 9.22 -14.13
CA ILE A 124 -8.48 8.72 -14.57
C ILE A 124 -8.53 7.19 -14.57
N GLY A 125 -8.55 6.59 -15.75
CA GLY A 125 -8.57 5.13 -15.92
C GLY A 125 -7.19 4.47 -15.91
N SER A 126 -6.14 5.24 -16.13
CA SER A 126 -4.73 4.80 -16.18
C SER A 126 -3.80 5.99 -16.07
N PHE A 127 -2.53 5.74 -15.77
CA PHE A 127 -1.51 6.78 -15.88
C PHE A 127 -1.19 7.10 -17.33
N ASP A 128 -1.01 8.38 -17.63
CA ASP A 128 -0.42 8.78 -18.90
C ASP A 128 1.02 8.29 -18.98
N LYS A 129 1.35 7.69 -20.12
CA LYS A 129 2.71 7.19 -20.33
C LYS A 129 3.67 8.36 -20.49
N ILE A 130 4.71 8.37 -19.70
CA ILE A 130 5.82 9.30 -19.87
C ILE A 130 6.62 8.84 -21.09
N THR A 131 6.76 9.74 -22.07
CA THR A 131 7.50 9.52 -23.32
C THR A 131 8.54 10.62 -23.49
N LEU A 132 9.63 10.32 -24.20
CA LEU A 132 10.63 11.34 -24.53
C LEU A 132 10.03 12.36 -25.50
N PRO A 133 10.27 13.68 -25.27
CA PRO A 133 9.93 14.72 -26.22
C PRO A 133 10.65 14.51 -27.56
N LYS A 134 9.97 14.83 -28.66
CA LYS A 134 10.54 14.66 -30.01
C LYS A 134 11.74 15.55 -30.24
N GLU A 135 11.68 16.76 -29.70
CA GLU A 135 12.74 17.77 -29.78
C GLU A 135 14.04 17.24 -29.15
N MET A 136 13.92 16.55 -28.00
CA MET A 136 15.06 15.94 -27.32
C MET A 136 15.61 14.74 -28.12
N VAL A 137 14.76 13.92 -28.70
CA VAL A 137 15.19 12.79 -29.53
C VAL A 137 15.97 13.30 -30.72
N SER A 138 15.45 14.31 -31.46
CA SER A 138 16.13 14.92 -32.60
C SER A 138 17.48 15.53 -32.19
N ALA A 139 17.55 16.28 -31.10
CA ALA A 139 18.79 16.87 -30.63
C ALA A 139 19.86 15.83 -30.28
N ILE A 140 19.46 14.68 -29.74
CA ILE A 140 20.40 13.57 -29.45
C ILE A 140 20.85 12.87 -30.73
N GLU A 141 19.97 12.71 -31.73
CA GLU A 141 20.28 12.05 -32.98
C GLU A 141 21.18 12.88 -33.89
N ASP A 142 21.07 14.20 -33.82
CA ASP A 142 21.90 15.15 -34.57
C ASP A 142 23.32 15.32 -33.99
N CYS A 143 23.60 14.80 -32.81
CA CYS A 143 24.89 14.90 -32.16
C CYS A 143 25.93 13.94 -32.72
N GLY A 144 27.16 14.41 -32.84
CA GLY A 144 28.30 13.60 -33.24
C GLY A 144 28.66 12.52 -32.18
N PHE A 145 29.42 11.52 -32.59
CA PHE A 145 29.80 10.38 -31.72
C PHE A 145 30.50 10.84 -30.43
N PHE A 146 31.43 11.79 -30.49
CA PHE A 146 32.17 12.29 -29.31
C PHE A 146 31.27 13.08 -28.35
N GLU A 147 30.28 13.80 -28.85
CA GLU A 147 29.29 14.55 -28.06
C GLU A 147 28.28 13.61 -27.39
N SER A 148 28.08 12.43 -27.94
CA SER A 148 27.20 11.41 -27.38
C SER A 148 27.75 10.72 -26.13
N ILE A 149 29.07 10.72 -25.89
CA ILE A 149 29.71 10.05 -24.76
C ILE A 149 29.26 10.63 -23.40
N PRO A 150 29.34 11.97 -23.14
CA PRO A 150 28.83 12.52 -21.90
C PRO A 150 27.32 12.33 -21.73
N MET A 151 26.53 12.42 -22.80
CA MET A 151 25.09 12.17 -22.75
C MET A 151 24.79 10.72 -22.35
N TRP A 152 25.54 9.77 -22.87
CA TRP A 152 25.40 8.36 -22.49
C TRP A 152 25.66 8.15 -21.00
N ALA A 153 26.73 8.72 -20.46
CA ALA A 153 27.02 8.60 -19.04
C ALA A 153 25.88 9.13 -18.16
N VAL A 154 25.32 10.29 -18.53
CA VAL A 154 24.16 10.90 -17.85
C VAL A 154 22.95 9.99 -17.94
N THR A 155 22.63 9.47 -19.13
CA THR A 155 21.45 8.62 -19.32
C THR A 155 21.61 7.26 -18.67
N LEU A 156 22.83 6.73 -18.55
CA LEU A 156 23.10 5.48 -17.85
C LEU A 156 22.82 5.64 -16.34
N ILE A 157 23.31 6.72 -15.74
CA ILE A 157 23.03 7.03 -14.33
C ILE A 157 21.53 7.28 -14.14
N GLY A 158 20.92 8.11 -15.00
CA GLY A 158 19.49 8.42 -14.95
C GLY A 158 18.63 7.18 -15.09
N SER A 159 18.96 6.29 -16.01
CA SER A 159 18.22 5.04 -16.23
C SER A 159 18.32 4.10 -15.02
N LEU A 160 19.44 4.07 -14.34
CA LEU A 160 19.60 3.31 -13.10
C LEU A 160 18.66 3.86 -12.01
N PHE A 161 18.64 5.20 -11.80
CA PHE A 161 17.74 5.82 -10.82
C PHE A 161 16.27 5.56 -11.15
N ILE A 162 15.85 5.76 -12.40
CA ILE A 162 14.47 5.51 -12.85
C ILE A 162 14.08 4.05 -12.58
N THR A 163 14.96 3.11 -12.90
CA THR A 163 14.71 1.69 -12.67
C THR A 163 14.59 1.36 -11.19
N VAL A 164 15.48 1.87 -10.35
CA VAL A 164 15.42 1.68 -8.88
C VAL A 164 14.13 2.26 -8.30
N LEU A 165 13.75 3.49 -8.70
CA LEU A 165 12.50 4.11 -8.26
C LEU A 165 11.26 3.32 -8.67
N SER A 166 11.28 2.74 -9.89
CA SER A 166 10.23 1.86 -10.39
C SER A 166 10.04 0.61 -9.51
N PHE A 167 11.14 0.02 -9.05
CA PHE A 167 11.07 -1.12 -8.12
C PHE A 167 10.63 -0.70 -6.71
N ILE A 168 11.05 0.46 -6.23
CA ILE A 168 10.65 0.94 -4.90
C ILE A 168 9.14 1.15 -4.83
N ILE A 169 8.53 1.76 -5.86
CA ILE A 169 7.10 2.01 -5.84
C ILE A 169 6.29 0.70 -5.86
N ILE A 170 6.65 -0.24 -6.73
CA ILE A 170 5.93 -1.52 -6.80
C ILE A 170 6.11 -2.34 -5.52
N MET A 171 7.31 -2.35 -4.93
CA MET A 171 7.56 -3.02 -3.65
C MET A 171 6.69 -2.46 -2.51
N SER A 172 6.42 -1.16 -2.49
CA SER A 172 5.55 -0.54 -1.49
C SER A 172 4.13 -1.10 -1.56
N VAL A 173 3.62 -1.29 -2.77
CA VAL A 173 2.28 -1.88 -2.99
C VAL A 173 2.26 -3.36 -2.62
N TYR A 174 3.29 -4.14 -2.99
CA TYR A 174 3.40 -5.54 -2.55
C TYR A 174 3.47 -5.67 -1.02
N ALA A 175 4.25 -4.81 -0.36
CA ALA A 175 4.37 -4.80 1.09
C ALA A 175 3.01 -4.64 1.80
N ARG A 176 2.08 -3.83 1.23
CA ARG A 176 0.71 -3.71 1.71
C ARG A 176 -0.04 -5.05 1.69
N PHE A 177 0.05 -5.82 0.57
CA PHE A 177 -0.59 -7.14 0.49
C PHE A 177 -0.06 -8.08 1.57
N PHE A 178 1.26 -8.13 1.76
CA PHE A 178 1.86 -8.96 2.81
C PHE A 178 1.41 -8.53 4.21
N LYS A 179 1.29 -7.23 4.48
CA LYS A 179 0.74 -6.74 5.75
C LYS A 179 -0.69 -7.25 5.95
N ILE A 180 -1.58 -7.11 4.95
CA ILE A 180 -2.96 -7.60 5.00
C ILE A 180 -2.98 -9.10 5.34
N TYR A 181 -2.18 -9.90 4.65
CA TYR A 181 -2.11 -11.34 4.89
C TYR A 181 -1.64 -11.68 6.31
N MET A 182 -0.58 -11.04 6.80
CA MET A 182 -0.10 -11.27 8.17
C MET A 182 -1.15 -10.90 9.21
N TYR A 183 -1.81 -9.75 9.07
CA TYR A 183 -2.89 -9.37 9.98
C TYR A 183 -4.04 -10.36 9.95
N THR A 184 -4.47 -10.79 8.76
CA THR A 184 -5.56 -11.74 8.60
C THR A 184 -5.22 -13.10 9.21
N ALA A 185 -4.00 -13.61 9.01
CA ALA A 185 -3.57 -14.89 9.55
C ALA A 185 -3.62 -14.93 11.08
N ILE A 186 -3.09 -13.89 11.77
CA ILE A 186 -2.99 -13.86 13.23
C ILE A 186 -4.22 -13.28 13.94
N ALA A 187 -5.23 -12.84 13.22
CA ALA A 187 -6.38 -12.13 13.75
C ALA A 187 -7.08 -12.79 14.96
N PRO A 188 -7.26 -14.12 15.03
CA PRO A 188 -7.91 -14.76 16.17
C PRO A 188 -7.28 -14.44 17.53
N VAL A 189 -5.95 -14.23 17.56
CA VAL A 189 -5.19 -13.99 18.80
C VAL A 189 -5.50 -12.62 19.41
N PRO A 190 -5.30 -11.47 18.70
CA PRO A 190 -5.64 -10.16 19.25
C PRO A 190 -7.16 -9.93 19.37
N LEU A 191 -7.99 -10.55 18.54
CA LEU A 191 -9.44 -10.44 18.66
C LEU A 191 -9.97 -11.09 19.93
N ALA A 192 -9.33 -12.13 20.45
CA ALA A 192 -9.67 -12.75 21.73
C ALA A 192 -9.60 -11.75 22.91
N ALA A 193 -8.76 -10.72 22.80
CA ALA A 193 -8.59 -9.72 23.85
C ALA A 193 -9.84 -8.88 24.14
N PHE A 194 -10.86 -8.88 23.28
CA PHE A 194 -12.15 -8.25 23.55
C PHE A 194 -12.90 -8.87 24.73
N ALA A 195 -12.58 -10.10 25.10
CA ALA A 195 -13.24 -10.78 26.21
C ALA A 195 -12.96 -10.14 27.57
N GLY A 196 -11.75 -9.59 27.78
CA GLY A 196 -11.35 -8.95 29.03
C GLY A 196 -11.42 -7.43 28.97
N GLN A 197 -11.92 -6.77 30.04
CA GLN A 197 -11.93 -5.31 30.11
C GLN A 197 -10.52 -4.71 30.04
N PRO A 198 -9.51 -5.24 30.76
CA PRO A 198 -8.15 -4.69 30.73
C PRO A 198 -7.44 -4.94 29.39
N THR A 199 -7.84 -5.96 28.63
CA THR A 199 -7.20 -6.36 27.37
C THR A 199 -7.90 -5.83 26.12
N GLU A 200 -9.10 -5.27 26.25
CA GLU A 200 -9.94 -4.78 25.14
C GLU A 200 -9.21 -3.81 24.21
N GLN A 201 -8.30 -2.99 24.78
CA GLN A 201 -7.52 -2.04 24.01
C GLN A 201 -6.62 -2.73 22.97
N ILE A 202 -6.13 -3.94 23.23
CA ILE A 202 -5.34 -4.74 22.29
C ILE A 202 -6.18 -5.07 21.06
N GLY A 203 -7.40 -5.56 21.26
CA GLY A 203 -8.32 -5.87 20.16
C GLY A 203 -8.71 -4.63 19.34
N LYS A 204 -9.00 -3.51 20.03
CA LYS A 204 -9.32 -2.23 19.36
C LYS A 204 -8.15 -1.71 18.54
N SER A 205 -6.93 -1.72 19.08
CA SER A 205 -5.73 -1.30 18.36
C SER A 205 -5.44 -2.21 17.17
N PHE A 206 -5.68 -3.51 17.29
CA PHE A 206 -5.52 -4.45 16.19
C PHE A 206 -6.48 -4.12 15.03
N ILE A 207 -7.78 -3.92 15.30
CA ILE A 207 -8.76 -3.58 14.26
C ILE A 207 -8.41 -2.23 13.61
N LYS A 208 -8.02 -1.21 14.40
CA LYS A 208 -7.56 0.08 13.87
C LYS A 208 -6.33 -0.09 12.97
N SER A 209 -5.34 -0.87 13.38
CA SER A 209 -4.13 -1.12 12.60
C SER A 209 -4.44 -1.86 11.30
N TYR A 210 -5.34 -2.84 11.32
CA TYR A 210 -5.78 -3.53 10.12
C TYR A 210 -6.52 -2.60 9.16
N ALA A 211 -7.47 -1.82 9.67
CA ALA A 211 -8.19 -0.82 8.88
C ALA A 211 -7.22 0.21 8.26
N ALA A 212 -6.19 0.62 9.01
CA ALA A 212 -5.12 1.48 8.50
C ALA A 212 -4.41 0.84 7.30
N VAL A 213 -3.98 -0.43 7.41
CA VAL A 213 -3.33 -1.14 6.30
C VAL A 213 -4.26 -1.29 5.09
N CYS A 214 -5.55 -1.52 5.30
CA CYS A 214 -6.53 -1.55 4.21
C CYS A 214 -6.61 -0.18 3.51
N LEU A 215 -6.73 0.91 4.27
CA LEU A 215 -6.83 2.29 3.76
C LEU A 215 -5.55 2.78 3.07
N GLU A 216 -4.39 2.21 3.40
CA GLU A 216 -3.11 2.54 2.74
C GLU A 216 -3.22 2.51 1.22
N GLY A 217 -4.01 1.55 0.66
CA GLY A 217 -4.24 1.46 -0.77
C GLY A 217 -5.00 2.65 -1.37
N ALA A 218 -5.97 3.19 -0.64
CA ALA A 218 -6.71 4.36 -1.09
C ALA A 218 -5.83 5.62 -1.07
N ILE A 219 -4.95 5.77 -0.07
CA ILE A 219 -3.99 6.88 0.00
C ILE A 219 -2.94 6.76 -1.10
N ILE A 220 -2.42 5.56 -1.39
CA ILE A 220 -1.51 5.35 -2.53
C ILE A 220 -2.18 5.73 -3.84
N LEU A 221 -3.44 5.33 -4.03
CA LEU A 221 -4.21 5.71 -5.22
C LEU A 221 -4.37 7.23 -5.35
N LEU A 222 -4.73 7.92 -4.26
CA LEU A 222 -4.81 9.38 -4.24
C LEU A 222 -3.47 10.03 -4.56
N ALA A 223 -2.37 9.53 -3.99
CA ALA A 223 -1.03 10.01 -4.31
C ALA A 223 -0.71 9.87 -5.80
N CYS A 224 -1.08 8.75 -6.40
CA CYS A 224 -0.92 8.50 -7.83
C CYS A 224 -1.77 9.47 -8.69
N ILE A 225 -3.02 9.72 -8.30
CA ILE A 225 -3.92 10.65 -9.00
C ILE A 225 -3.38 12.10 -8.91
N ILE A 226 -2.99 12.54 -7.72
CA ILE A 226 -2.40 13.86 -7.52
C ILE A 226 -1.14 14.02 -8.35
N PHE A 227 -0.29 12.99 -8.35
CA PHE A 227 0.93 12.99 -9.14
C PHE A 227 0.65 13.05 -10.65
N SER A 228 -0.38 12.36 -11.17
CA SER A 228 -0.71 12.42 -12.59
C SER A 228 -1.09 13.83 -13.04
N VAL A 229 -1.76 14.59 -12.18
CA VAL A 229 -2.08 16.00 -12.44
C VAL A 229 -0.85 16.90 -12.30
N PHE A 230 -0.02 16.65 -11.28
CA PHE A 230 1.22 17.38 -11.05
C PHE A 230 2.23 17.21 -12.19
N ALA A 231 2.37 15.98 -12.70
CA ALA A 231 3.29 15.63 -13.78
C ALA A 231 2.67 15.72 -15.19
N ALA A 232 1.48 16.28 -15.32
CA ALA A 232 0.79 16.43 -16.62
C ALA A 232 1.55 17.32 -17.61
N SER A 233 2.37 18.26 -17.12
CA SER A 233 3.30 19.04 -17.93
C SER A 233 4.64 18.29 -17.98
N PRO A 234 5.10 17.85 -19.17
CA PRO A 234 6.43 17.26 -19.27
C PRO A 234 7.50 18.28 -18.85
N PRO A 235 8.66 17.80 -18.36
CA PRO A 235 9.78 18.69 -18.07
C PRO A 235 10.11 19.60 -19.24
N ALA A 236 10.38 20.86 -18.97
CA ALA A 236 10.74 21.82 -20.01
C ALA A 236 12.07 21.43 -20.66
N VAL A 237 12.10 21.39 -21.98
CA VAL A 237 13.32 21.17 -22.75
C VAL A 237 13.86 22.54 -23.17
N ASP A 238 15.04 22.91 -22.69
CA ASP A 238 15.73 24.11 -23.13
C ASP A 238 16.41 23.83 -24.48
N ALA A 239 15.74 24.26 -25.54
CA ALA A 239 16.23 24.03 -26.93
C ALA A 239 17.51 24.80 -27.25
N ASP A 240 17.85 25.84 -26.49
CA ASP A 240 19.06 26.68 -26.68
C ASP A 240 20.27 26.11 -25.91
N ALA A 241 20.04 25.12 -25.00
CA ALA A 241 21.13 24.54 -24.24
C ALA A 241 21.93 23.53 -25.08
N ALA A 242 23.20 23.36 -24.73
CA ALA A 242 24.03 22.28 -25.29
C ALA A 242 23.34 20.91 -25.07
N PRO A 243 23.40 19.98 -26.03
CA PRO A 243 22.65 18.72 -25.96
C PRO A 243 22.85 17.91 -24.67
N ALA A 244 24.08 17.89 -24.16
CA ALA A 244 24.39 17.21 -22.89
C ALA A 244 23.70 17.89 -21.67
N ALA A 245 23.64 19.22 -21.66
CA ALA A 245 22.98 19.99 -20.60
C ALA A 245 21.44 19.84 -20.68
N MET A 246 20.90 19.81 -21.90
CA MET A 246 19.48 19.53 -22.14
C MET A 246 19.07 18.15 -21.59
N VAL A 247 19.83 17.10 -21.89
CA VAL A 247 19.59 15.74 -21.40
C VAL A 247 19.71 15.69 -19.89
N TRP A 248 20.71 16.34 -19.32
CA TRP A 248 20.90 16.41 -17.85
C TRP A 248 19.73 17.08 -17.14
N GLY A 249 19.31 18.24 -17.64
CA GLY A 249 18.16 18.98 -17.07
C GLY A 249 16.88 18.16 -17.10
N TYR A 250 16.56 17.60 -18.27
CA TYR A 250 15.37 16.77 -18.44
C TYR A 250 15.37 15.53 -17.53
N VAL A 251 16.46 14.76 -17.53
CA VAL A 251 16.60 13.56 -16.71
C VAL A 251 16.53 13.90 -15.21
N GLY A 252 17.16 15.02 -14.81
CA GLY A 252 17.14 15.49 -13.42
C GLY A 252 15.72 15.82 -12.95
N GLU A 253 14.97 16.60 -13.74
CA GLU A 253 13.60 16.97 -13.41
C GLU A 253 12.66 15.75 -13.44
N LEU A 254 12.84 14.84 -14.38
CA LEU A 254 12.10 13.59 -14.46
C LEU A 254 12.33 12.74 -13.19
N ILE A 255 13.58 12.56 -12.77
CA ILE A 255 13.93 11.82 -11.55
C ILE A 255 13.34 12.52 -10.32
N PHE A 256 13.39 13.85 -10.25
CA PHE A 256 12.78 14.61 -9.17
C PHE A 256 11.28 14.34 -9.06
N ASN A 257 10.55 14.40 -10.18
CA ASN A 257 9.13 14.10 -10.21
C ASN A 257 8.84 12.67 -9.76
N MET A 258 9.63 11.69 -10.21
CA MET A 258 9.51 10.30 -9.78
C MET A 258 9.80 10.12 -8.27
N LEU A 259 10.78 10.84 -7.72
CA LEU A 259 11.09 10.85 -6.29
C LEU A 259 9.93 11.41 -5.46
N VAL A 260 9.25 12.46 -5.94
CA VAL A 260 8.06 13.02 -5.30
C VAL A 260 6.96 11.96 -5.19
N LEU A 261 6.67 11.23 -6.27
CA LEU A 261 5.69 10.16 -6.24
C LEU A 261 6.09 9.04 -5.27
N VAL A 262 7.31 8.52 -5.40
CA VAL A 262 7.81 7.44 -4.54
C VAL A 262 7.81 7.84 -3.08
N GLY A 263 8.22 9.08 -2.77
CA GLY A 263 8.19 9.64 -1.42
C GLY A 263 6.76 9.70 -0.86
N THR A 264 5.80 10.20 -1.65
CA THR A 264 4.40 10.29 -1.25
C THR A 264 3.78 8.91 -1.03
N VAL A 265 4.05 7.94 -1.91
CA VAL A 265 3.59 6.56 -1.74
C VAL A 265 4.16 5.92 -0.47
N LYS A 266 5.43 6.17 -0.15
CA LYS A 266 6.05 5.67 1.09
C LYS A 266 5.49 6.31 2.36
N MET A 267 5.00 7.55 2.27
CA MET A 267 4.36 8.21 3.41
C MET A 267 2.93 7.72 3.65
N ALA A 268 2.31 6.98 2.73
CA ALA A 268 0.92 6.53 2.85
C ALA A 268 0.64 5.77 4.16
N ASP A 269 1.52 4.83 4.55
CA ASP A 269 1.41 4.09 5.81
C ASP A 269 1.39 5.03 7.04
N ARG A 270 2.25 6.03 7.05
CA ARG A 270 2.32 7.01 8.13
C ARG A 270 1.06 7.89 8.18
N ILE A 271 0.64 8.40 7.03
CA ILE A 271 -0.57 9.26 6.93
C ILE A 271 -1.78 8.52 7.48
N VAL A 272 -1.99 7.27 7.09
CA VAL A 272 -3.14 6.49 7.56
C VAL A 272 -3.06 6.22 9.06
N LYS A 273 -1.88 5.87 9.60
CA LYS A 273 -1.69 5.67 11.02
C LYS A 273 -2.01 6.93 11.83
N GLU A 274 -1.51 8.08 11.40
CA GLU A 274 -1.83 9.37 12.02
C GLU A 274 -3.34 9.67 11.98
N MET A 275 -4.02 9.40 10.86
CA MET A 275 -5.48 9.55 10.73
C MET A 275 -6.25 8.62 11.68
N MET A 276 -5.76 7.42 11.94
CA MET A 276 -6.39 6.43 12.82
C MET A 276 -6.04 6.59 14.30
N GLY A 277 -5.15 7.54 14.64
CA GLY A 277 -4.68 7.77 16.00
C GLY A 277 -3.83 6.60 16.52
N LEU A 278 -2.89 6.12 15.69
CA LEU A 278 -1.97 5.03 15.97
C LEU A 278 -0.54 5.55 16.10
#